data_9d6e7f6fd217a7bedf59ceb51fb2ca29
#
_entry.id   9d6e7f6fd217a7bedf59ceb51fb2ca29
#
_cell.length_a   1.000
_cell.length_b   1.000
_cell.length_c   1.000
_cell.angle_alpha   90.00
_cell.angle_beta   90.00
_cell.angle_gamma   90.00
#
_symmetry.space_group_name_H-M   'P 1'
#
loop_
_entity.id
_entity.type
_entity.pdbx_description
1 polymer ?
#
loop_
_entity_poly.entity_id
_entity_poly.type
_entity_poly.pdbx_seq_one_letter_code
_entity_poly.pdbx_strand_id
1 'polypeptide(L)'
;MAIIGSKFITFEDYSNKYYKYHKQLAEFFSEKYYNLKYNDLYKYLFLDFINSSTVDDKDKIIKYVNRIEEGTVQEFIKVYTGETYLCYTLNKWLRNLNDYEYDYIKFFAGPFSYALYRYANNNRKQGIFSSKTFYRKMTIKLSDYYLYKISIGELICYPSFTSTSEMDMTKYSFPTDIAKQVNHITINDITVLLIIDYNCQNCLNLTPCICVSEYSENSDEEEYIFPPFSFFRINKITEKSGSPDDPHIIYMSTPNKKNLLEFDLKKGKTIKYNRLRNELYSS
;
A
#
# COMPACT_ATOMS: atom_id res chain seq x y z
N MET A 1 -6.22 9.86 -9.17
CA MET A 1 -7.09 9.71 -7.97
C MET A 1 -6.47 10.46 -6.79
N ALA A 2 -7.09 11.54 -6.29
CA ALA A 2 -6.59 12.27 -5.13
C ALA A 2 -6.98 11.50 -3.86
N ILE A 3 -6.04 10.82 -3.22
CA ILE A 3 -6.29 10.04 -2.01
C ILE A 3 -6.00 10.91 -0.80
N ILE A 4 -7.01 11.13 0.04
CA ILE A 4 -6.86 11.84 1.30
C ILE A 4 -6.21 10.90 2.31
N GLY A 5 -5.05 11.36 2.83
CA GLY A 5 -4.40 10.82 4.01
C GLY A 5 -3.81 9.43 3.87
N SER A 6 -2.61 9.30 3.35
CA SER A 6 -1.81 8.11 3.66
C SER A 6 -1.01 8.37 4.93
N LYS A 7 -1.58 7.97 6.06
CA LYS A 7 -0.83 7.95 7.31
C LYS A 7 0.19 6.81 7.24
N PHE A 8 1.46 7.17 7.29
CA PHE A 8 2.52 6.19 7.52
C PHE A 8 2.70 5.95 9.02
N ILE A 9 3.37 4.87 9.36
CA ILE A 9 3.78 4.54 10.72
C ILE A 9 5.30 4.50 10.78
N THR A 10 5.87 4.91 11.89
CA THR A 10 7.31 4.78 12.13
C THR A 10 7.68 3.30 12.25
N PHE A 11 8.95 2.97 12.02
CA PHE A 11 9.41 1.59 12.21
C PHE A 11 9.26 1.14 13.67
N GLU A 12 9.35 2.04 14.62
CA GLU A 12 9.14 1.75 16.04
C GLU A 12 7.68 1.36 16.32
N ASP A 13 6.73 2.13 15.82
CA ASP A 13 5.30 1.83 15.93
C ASP A 13 4.98 0.51 15.22
N TYR A 14 5.56 0.29 14.02
CA TYR A 14 5.41 -0.96 13.31
C TYR A 14 5.85 -2.15 14.18
N SER A 15 7.05 -2.10 14.74
CA SER A 15 7.59 -3.18 15.56
C SER A 15 6.78 -3.46 16.82
N ASN A 16 6.26 -2.41 17.46
CA ASN A 16 5.58 -2.51 18.74
C ASN A 16 4.09 -2.87 18.60
N LYS A 17 3.42 -2.37 17.57
CA LYS A 17 1.96 -2.44 17.46
C LYS A 17 1.46 -3.15 16.20
N TYR A 18 2.10 -2.90 15.07
CA TYR A 18 1.56 -3.30 13.76
C TYR A 18 2.14 -4.60 13.21
N TYR A 19 3.26 -5.06 13.74
CA TYR A 19 3.90 -6.31 13.30
C TYR A 19 2.96 -7.53 13.37
N LYS A 20 2.11 -7.61 14.41
CA LYS A 20 1.12 -8.69 14.53
C LYS A 20 0.18 -8.77 13.33
N TYR A 21 -0.27 -7.64 12.81
CA TYR A 21 -1.17 -7.57 11.67
C TYR A 21 -0.47 -7.97 10.37
N HIS A 22 0.76 -7.48 10.17
CA HIS A 22 1.57 -7.90 9.02
C HIS A 22 1.82 -9.41 9.04
N LYS A 23 2.13 -9.97 10.20
CA LYS A 23 2.31 -11.41 10.37
C LYS A 23 1.04 -12.19 10.00
N GLN A 24 -0.13 -11.73 10.43
CA GLN A 24 -1.39 -12.35 10.05
C GLN A 24 -1.66 -12.30 8.53
N LEU A 25 -1.32 -11.20 7.85
CA LEU A 25 -1.39 -11.17 6.38
C LEU A 25 -0.38 -12.14 5.76
N ALA A 26 0.82 -12.25 6.32
CA ALA A 26 1.85 -13.15 5.81
C ALA A 26 1.50 -14.64 6.02
N GLU A 27 0.59 -14.97 6.93
CA GLU A 27 0.07 -16.34 7.06
C GLU A 27 -0.61 -16.83 5.78
N PHE A 28 -1.17 -15.92 4.98
CA PHE A 28 -1.71 -16.25 3.66
C PHE A 28 -0.62 -16.60 2.63
N PHE A 29 0.67 -16.34 2.91
CA PHE A 29 1.80 -16.74 2.07
C PHE A 29 2.30 -18.15 2.34
N SER A 30 1.77 -18.86 3.35
CA SER A 30 2.16 -20.23 3.66
C SER A 30 1.64 -21.24 2.66
N GLU A 31 2.32 -22.37 2.50
CA GLU A 31 1.91 -23.47 1.59
C GLU A 31 0.47 -23.95 1.83
N LYS A 32 -0.03 -23.84 3.06
CA LYS A 32 -1.41 -24.20 3.42
C LYS A 32 -2.42 -23.40 2.60
N TYR A 33 -2.09 -22.18 2.21
CA TYR A 33 -2.95 -21.29 1.41
C TYR A 33 -2.55 -21.26 -0.06
N TYR A 34 -1.41 -21.85 -0.42
CA TYR A 34 -0.83 -21.83 -1.75
C TYR A 34 -1.71 -22.49 -2.83
N ASN A 35 -2.47 -23.52 -2.44
CA ASN A 35 -3.34 -24.30 -3.31
C ASN A 35 -4.82 -23.97 -3.12
N LEU A 36 -5.14 -23.01 -2.26
CA LEU A 36 -6.52 -22.60 -2.05
C LEU A 36 -6.88 -21.54 -3.07
N LYS A 37 -7.85 -21.81 -3.91
CA LYS A 37 -8.66 -20.81 -4.56
C LYS A 37 -9.14 -19.83 -3.48
N TYR A 38 -9.39 -18.58 -3.83
CA TYR A 38 -10.04 -17.63 -2.91
C TYR A 38 -11.33 -18.30 -2.42
N ASN A 39 -11.24 -18.96 -1.28
CA ASN A 39 -12.23 -19.93 -0.92
C ASN A 39 -13.52 -19.24 -0.45
N ASP A 40 -14.62 -19.93 -0.58
CA ASP A 40 -15.94 -19.43 -0.24
C ASP A 40 -16.05 -18.94 1.21
N LEU A 41 -15.29 -19.53 2.13
CA LEU A 41 -15.24 -19.10 3.52
C LEU A 41 -14.67 -17.69 3.68
N TYR A 42 -13.53 -17.37 3.02
CA TYR A 42 -12.92 -16.03 3.10
C TYR A 42 -13.80 -14.98 2.45
N LYS A 43 -14.36 -15.34 1.28
CA LYS A 43 -15.34 -14.51 0.58
C LYS A 43 -16.55 -14.24 1.46
N TYR A 44 -17.11 -15.28 2.07
CA TYR A 44 -18.26 -15.18 2.96
C TYR A 44 -17.94 -14.27 4.17
N LEU A 45 -16.84 -14.48 4.88
CA LEU A 45 -16.48 -13.70 6.07
C LEU A 45 -16.26 -12.22 5.73
N PHE A 46 -15.61 -11.95 4.60
CA PHE A 46 -15.43 -10.57 4.15
C PHE A 46 -16.76 -9.91 3.75
N LEU A 47 -17.60 -10.62 3.00
CA LEU A 47 -18.91 -10.11 2.59
C LEU A 47 -19.87 -9.91 3.76
N ASP A 48 -19.85 -10.79 4.76
CA ASP A 48 -20.62 -10.63 5.99
C ASP A 48 -20.24 -9.34 6.73
N PHE A 49 -18.94 -9.08 6.83
CA PHE A 49 -18.43 -7.82 7.37
C PHE A 49 -18.87 -6.59 6.56
N ILE A 50 -18.80 -6.64 5.22
CA ILE A 50 -19.28 -5.55 4.35
C ILE A 50 -20.77 -5.30 4.58
N ASN A 51 -21.58 -6.34 4.67
CA ASN A 51 -23.03 -6.24 4.93
C ASN A 51 -23.35 -5.58 6.27
N SER A 52 -22.57 -5.87 7.31
CA SER A 52 -22.75 -5.32 8.65
C SER A 52 -22.14 -3.92 8.82
N SER A 53 -21.27 -3.49 7.94
CA SER A 53 -20.57 -2.19 8.00
C SER A 53 -21.44 -1.05 7.48
N THR A 54 -21.03 0.21 7.73
CA THR A 54 -21.65 1.43 7.20
C THR A 54 -20.96 1.93 5.93
N VAL A 55 -20.46 1.01 5.10
CA VAL A 55 -19.73 1.34 3.87
C VAL A 55 -20.69 1.80 2.78
N ASP A 56 -20.30 2.84 2.05
CA ASP A 56 -21.02 3.27 0.86
C ASP A 56 -20.85 2.24 -0.28
N ASP A 57 -21.83 2.16 -1.17
CA ASP A 57 -21.81 1.26 -2.33
C ASP A 57 -21.70 -0.25 -2.00
N LYS A 58 -22.24 -0.71 -0.86
CA LYS A 58 -22.19 -2.12 -0.44
C LYS A 58 -22.54 -3.10 -1.55
N ASP A 59 -23.66 -2.85 -2.23
CA ASP A 59 -24.18 -3.76 -3.27
C ASP A 59 -23.18 -3.89 -4.44
N LYS A 60 -22.53 -2.79 -4.80
CA LYS A 60 -21.47 -2.83 -5.82
C LYS A 60 -20.27 -3.62 -5.33
N ILE A 61 -19.79 -3.37 -4.11
CA ILE A 61 -18.67 -4.10 -3.51
C ILE A 61 -18.97 -5.59 -3.49
N ILE A 62 -20.15 -5.99 -2.99
CA ILE A 62 -20.59 -7.38 -2.93
C ILE A 62 -20.59 -8.01 -4.33
N LYS A 63 -21.16 -7.30 -5.31
CA LYS A 63 -21.18 -7.76 -6.71
C LYS A 63 -19.78 -7.98 -7.27
N TYR A 64 -18.84 -7.08 -6.99
CA TYR A 64 -17.46 -7.22 -7.47
C TYR A 64 -16.71 -8.35 -6.75
N VAL A 65 -16.80 -8.44 -5.42
CA VAL A 65 -16.16 -9.51 -4.65
C VAL A 65 -16.66 -10.89 -5.05
N ASN A 66 -17.97 -11.01 -5.35
CA ASN A 66 -18.54 -12.27 -5.82
C ASN A 66 -18.01 -12.74 -7.18
N ARG A 67 -17.40 -11.85 -7.98
CA ARG A 67 -16.76 -12.20 -9.26
C ARG A 67 -15.37 -12.84 -9.09
N ILE A 68 -14.79 -12.79 -7.89
CA ILE A 68 -13.53 -13.47 -7.64
C ILE A 68 -13.80 -14.97 -7.54
N GLU A 69 -13.36 -15.74 -8.52
CA GLU A 69 -13.58 -17.19 -8.59
C GLU A 69 -12.34 -17.98 -8.20
N GLU A 70 -11.21 -17.61 -8.80
CA GLU A 70 -9.94 -18.33 -8.62
C GLU A 70 -8.96 -17.64 -7.68
N GLY A 71 -9.24 -16.40 -7.26
CA GLY A 71 -8.33 -15.60 -6.44
C GLY A 71 -7.06 -15.20 -7.19
N THR A 72 -7.15 -15.01 -8.50
CA THR A 72 -6.03 -14.53 -9.30
C THR A 72 -5.75 -13.06 -9.01
N VAL A 73 -4.50 -12.61 -9.27
CA VAL A 73 -4.15 -11.21 -9.08
C VAL A 73 -5.02 -10.29 -9.93
N GLN A 74 -5.37 -10.72 -11.13
CA GLN A 74 -6.20 -9.96 -12.06
C GLN A 74 -7.61 -9.72 -11.50
N GLU A 75 -8.23 -10.75 -10.90
CA GLU A 75 -9.55 -10.62 -10.30
C GLU A 75 -9.54 -9.66 -9.11
N PHE A 76 -8.54 -9.76 -8.22
CA PHE A 76 -8.39 -8.85 -7.10
C PHE A 76 -8.15 -7.40 -7.56
N ILE A 77 -7.31 -7.19 -8.59
CA ILE A 77 -7.07 -5.85 -9.14
C ILE A 77 -8.37 -5.24 -9.67
N LYS A 78 -9.13 -5.97 -10.47
CA LYS A 78 -10.41 -5.49 -11.01
C LYS A 78 -11.38 -5.11 -9.91
N VAL A 79 -11.45 -5.89 -8.83
CA VAL A 79 -12.29 -5.57 -7.67
C VAL A 79 -11.79 -4.36 -6.92
N TYR A 80 -10.47 -4.24 -6.75
CA TYR A 80 -9.85 -3.16 -6.00
C TYR A 80 -9.88 -1.82 -6.74
N THR A 81 -9.66 -1.82 -8.06
CA THR A 81 -9.65 -0.61 -8.92
C THR A 81 -11.00 -0.27 -9.54
N GLY A 82 -12.00 -1.14 -9.40
CA GLY A 82 -13.33 -0.96 -9.97
C GLY A 82 -14.04 0.29 -9.44
N GLU A 83 -15.15 0.64 -10.08
CA GLU A 83 -16.00 1.79 -9.72
C GLU A 83 -16.70 1.61 -8.35
N THR A 84 -15.90 1.35 -7.31
CA THR A 84 -16.38 1.18 -5.94
C THR A 84 -15.52 1.96 -4.96
N TYR A 85 -16.09 2.30 -3.81
CA TYR A 85 -15.33 2.85 -2.69
C TYR A 85 -14.49 1.79 -1.95
N LEU A 86 -14.36 0.56 -2.48
CA LEU A 86 -13.65 -0.51 -1.78
C LEU A 86 -12.19 -0.16 -1.52
N CYS A 87 -11.44 0.30 -2.53
CA CYS A 87 -10.02 0.66 -2.35
C CYS A 87 -9.85 1.74 -1.28
N TYR A 88 -10.74 2.73 -1.27
CA TYR A 88 -10.72 3.81 -0.29
C TYR A 88 -11.01 3.29 1.12
N THR A 89 -12.08 2.52 1.26
CA THR A 89 -12.55 1.98 2.53
C THR A 89 -11.57 0.96 3.09
N LEU A 90 -11.09 0.03 2.27
CA LEU A 90 -10.09 -0.96 2.65
C LEU A 90 -8.81 -0.28 3.17
N ASN A 91 -8.32 0.73 2.45
CA ASN A 91 -7.14 1.47 2.86
C ASN A 91 -7.37 2.30 4.13
N LYS A 92 -8.57 2.83 4.34
CA LYS A 92 -8.96 3.51 5.59
C LYS A 92 -8.90 2.55 6.78
N TRP A 93 -9.48 1.37 6.65
CA TRP A 93 -9.43 0.33 7.69
C TRP A 93 -8.01 -0.12 7.99
N LEU A 94 -7.22 -0.43 6.97
CA LEU A 94 -5.83 -0.84 7.13
C LEU A 94 -4.96 0.24 7.80
N ARG A 95 -5.28 1.53 7.65
CA ARG A 95 -4.58 2.61 8.36
C ARG A 95 -5.02 2.77 9.81
N ASN A 96 -6.28 2.52 10.10
CA ASN A 96 -6.83 2.70 11.44
C ASN A 96 -6.61 1.49 12.35
N LEU A 97 -6.40 0.32 11.79
CA LEU A 97 -6.09 -0.96 12.42
C LEU A 97 -6.67 -1.09 13.84
N ASN A 98 -7.93 -1.41 13.94
CA ASN A 98 -8.47 -1.99 15.15
C ASN A 98 -8.60 -3.53 14.98
N ASP A 99 -8.49 -4.28 16.08
CA ASP A 99 -8.47 -5.73 16.04
C ASP A 99 -9.77 -6.30 15.44
N TYR A 100 -10.91 -5.70 15.74
CA TYR A 100 -12.21 -6.16 15.23
C TYR A 100 -12.32 -6.06 13.71
N GLU A 101 -12.09 -4.88 13.14
CA GLU A 101 -12.17 -4.70 11.69
C GLU A 101 -11.11 -5.55 10.98
N TYR A 102 -9.90 -5.62 11.55
CA TYR A 102 -8.80 -6.36 10.94
C TYR A 102 -9.07 -7.85 10.81
N ASP A 103 -9.75 -8.44 11.77
CA ASP A 103 -10.10 -9.86 11.75
C ASP A 103 -10.97 -10.27 10.54
N TYR A 104 -11.65 -9.32 9.93
CA TYR A 104 -12.43 -9.54 8.70
C TYR A 104 -11.71 -9.06 7.44
N ILE A 105 -11.06 -7.90 7.51
CA ILE A 105 -10.34 -7.29 6.38
C ILE A 105 -9.22 -8.19 5.86
N LYS A 106 -8.55 -8.93 6.76
CA LYS A 106 -7.47 -9.86 6.40
C LYS A 106 -7.91 -10.92 5.38
N PHE A 107 -9.19 -11.28 5.34
CA PHE A 107 -9.72 -12.26 4.38
C PHE A 107 -9.80 -11.74 2.94
N PHE A 108 -9.72 -10.45 2.74
CA PHE A 108 -9.52 -9.87 1.41
C PHE A 108 -8.07 -9.39 1.22
N ALA A 109 -7.56 -8.61 2.17
CA ALA A 109 -6.24 -8.01 2.07
C ALA A 109 -5.09 -9.05 2.02
N GLY A 110 -5.24 -10.17 2.74
CA GLY A 110 -4.26 -11.25 2.76
C GLY A 110 -4.14 -11.95 1.42
N PRO A 111 -5.22 -12.57 0.89
CA PRO A 111 -5.22 -13.18 -0.43
C PRO A 111 -4.78 -12.23 -1.55
N PHE A 112 -5.24 -10.99 -1.52
CA PHE A 112 -4.81 -10.00 -2.50
C PHE A 112 -3.31 -9.70 -2.40
N SER A 113 -2.78 -9.45 -1.20
CA SER A 113 -1.34 -9.24 -0.98
C SER A 113 -0.51 -10.43 -1.47
N TYR A 114 -0.99 -11.64 -1.22
CA TYR A 114 -0.35 -12.86 -1.70
C TYR A 114 -0.36 -12.95 -3.23
N ALA A 115 -1.47 -12.66 -3.86
CA ALA A 115 -1.58 -12.64 -5.33
C ALA A 115 -0.60 -11.63 -5.95
N LEU A 116 -0.49 -10.41 -5.37
CA LEU A 116 0.49 -9.40 -5.76
C LEU A 116 1.93 -9.94 -5.62
N TYR A 117 2.24 -10.54 -4.48
CA TYR A 117 3.57 -11.08 -4.20
C TYR A 117 3.97 -12.18 -5.19
N ARG A 118 3.07 -13.13 -5.47
CA ARG A 118 3.32 -14.20 -6.45
C ARG A 118 3.58 -13.64 -7.85
N TYR A 119 2.77 -12.70 -8.27
CA TYR A 119 2.90 -12.06 -9.58
C TYR A 119 4.24 -11.31 -9.69
N ALA A 120 4.59 -10.52 -8.69
CA ALA A 120 5.86 -9.81 -8.63
C ALA A 120 7.07 -10.76 -8.68
N ASN A 121 7.03 -11.87 -7.96
CA ASN A 121 8.10 -12.87 -7.96
C ASN A 121 8.25 -13.58 -9.31
N ASN A 122 7.15 -13.92 -9.96
CA ASN A 122 7.19 -14.53 -11.27
C ASN A 122 7.81 -13.58 -12.30
N ASN A 123 7.40 -12.33 -12.30
CA ASN A 123 7.93 -11.31 -13.21
C ASN A 123 9.41 -11.01 -12.93
N ARG A 124 9.85 -11.04 -11.67
CA ARG A 124 11.26 -10.90 -11.31
C ARG A 124 12.10 -12.04 -11.86
N LYS A 125 11.64 -13.29 -11.74
CA LYS A 125 12.34 -14.46 -12.31
C LYS A 125 12.47 -14.39 -13.82
N GLN A 126 11.56 -13.69 -14.49
CA GLN A 126 11.57 -13.45 -15.93
C GLN A 126 12.41 -12.22 -16.32
N GLY A 127 13.03 -11.51 -15.35
CA GLY A 127 13.84 -10.32 -15.62
C GLY A 127 13.05 -9.07 -16.05
N ILE A 128 11.75 -9.06 -15.80
CA ILE A 128 10.83 -8.00 -16.25
C ILE A 128 10.96 -6.73 -15.41
N PHE A 129 11.55 -6.81 -14.20
CA PHE A 129 11.70 -5.66 -13.32
C PHE A 129 13.04 -4.97 -13.45
N SER A 130 13.00 -3.69 -13.80
CA SER A 130 14.11 -2.74 -13.68
C SER A 130 13.89 -1.80 -12.49
N SER A 131 14.94 -1.08 -12.11
CA SER A 131 14.78 0.07 -11.19
C SER A 131 13.91 1.13 -11.85
N LYS A 132 12.95 1.67 -11.11
CA LYS A 132 11.96 2.63 -11.58
C LYS A 132 11.76 3.75 -10.58
N THR A 133 11.26 4.88 -11.04
CA THR A 133 10.79 5.97 -10.19
C THR A 133 9.28 6.03 -10.27
N PHE A 134 8.63 6.02 -9.11
CA PHE A 134 7.19 6.12 -9.00
C PHE A 134 6.77 7.43 -8.37
N TYR A 135 5.60 7.90 -8.75
CA TYR A 135 5.02 9.15 -8.32
C TYR A 135 3.67 8.91 -7.66
N ARG A 136 3.40 9.65 -6.57
CA ARG A 136 2.09 9.67 -5.92
C ARG A 136 1.81 11.05 -5.38
N LYS A 137 0.80 11.72 -5.91
CA LYS A 137 0.32 13.00 -5.42
C LYS A 137 -0.86 12.77 -4.47
N MET A 138 -0.87 13.43 -3.33
CA MET A 138 -1.92 13.28 -2.34
C MET A 138 -2.08 14.52 -1.48
N THR A 139 -3.27 14.69 -0.92
CA THR A 139 -3.54 15.69 0.09
C THR A 139 -3.45 15.06 1.48
N ILE A 140 -2.71 15.68 2.37
CA ILE A 140 -2.51 15.22 3.74
C ILE A 140 -2.72 16.36 4.72
N LYS A 141 -2.95 16.05 6.00
CA LYS A 141 -2.99 17.06 7.05
C LYS A 141 -1.60 17.64 7.29
N LEU A 142 -1.54 18.89 7.66
CA LEU A 142 -0.28 19.57 8.02
C LEU A 142 0.45 18.83 9.15
N SER A 143 -0.28 18.26 10.12
CA SER A 143 0.30 17.42 11.17
C SER A 143 1.03 16.18 10.62
N ASP A 144 0.46 15.53 9.59
CA ASP A 144 1.08 14.36 8.97
C ASP A 144 2.33 14.76 8.17
N TYR A 145 2.31 15.94 7.54
CA TYR A 145 3.49 16.49 6.88
C TYR A 145 4.67 16.72 7.86
N TYR A 146 4.37 17.26 9.05
CA TYR A 146 5.41 17.39 10.08
C TYR A 146 6.00 16.05 10.50
N LEU A 147 5.21 14.97 10.53
CA LEU A 147 5.74 13.63 10.77
C LEU A 147 6.73 13.21 9.68
N TYR A 148 6.46 13.52 8.39
CA TYR A 148 7.44 13.28 7.33
C TYR A 148 8.73 14.05 7.57
N LYS A 149 8.65 15.32 7.98
CA LYS A 149 9.84 16.17 8.22
C LYS A 149 10.73 15.61 9.33
N ILE A 150 10.17 15.21 10.45
CA ILE A 150 10.94 14.65 11.57
C ILE A 150 11.44 13.21 11.30
N SER A 151 10.92 12.55 10.28
CA SER A 151 11.31 11.19 9.87
C SER A 151 12.31 11.16 8.71
N ILE A 152 12.93 12.28 8.34
CA ILE A 152 13.96 12.29 7.30
C ILE A 152 15.14 11.38 7.73
N GLY A 153 15.54 10.48 6.83
CA GLY A 153 16.56 9.47 7.09
C GLY A 153 16.04 8.19 7.75
N GLU A 154 14.80 8.20 8.22
CA GLU A 154 14.19 7.06 8.90
C GLU A 154 13.47 6.12 7.94
N LEU A 155 13.28 4.89 8.40
CA LEU A 155 12.45 3.89 7.75
C LEU A 155 11.00 4.07 8.22
N ILE A 156 10.08 4.15 7.27
CA ILE A 156 8.64 4.24 7.51
C ILE A 156 7.91 3.07 6.86
N CYS A 157 6.70 2.79 7.31
CA CYS A 157 5.86 1.73 6.79
C CYS A 157 4.48 2.29 6.42
N TYR A 158 3.98 1.95 5.23
CA TYR A 158 2.60 2.21 4.85
C TYR A 158 1.73 0.98 5.17
N PRO A 159 0.79 1.10 6.10
CA PRO A 159 -0.04 -0.05 6.52
C PRO A 159 -1.12 -0.42 5.50
N SER A 160 -1.36 0.41 4.50
CA SER A 160 -2.38 0.21 3.46
C SER A 160 -1.75 -0.06 2.09
N PHE A 161 -2.56 -0.56 1.15
CA PHE A 161 -2.15 -0.60 -0.24
C PHE A 161 -1.79 0.80 -0.73
N THR A 162 -0.70 0.91 -1.47
CA THR A 162 -0.20 2.19 -1.95
C THR A 162 -0.14 2.19 -3.47
N SER A 163 -1.10 2.86 -4.08
CA SER A 163 -1.14 3.11 -5.52
C SER A 163 -0.19 4.23 -5.89
N THR A 164 0.55 4.03 -6.96
CA THR A 164 1.52 4.98 -7.53
C THR A 164 1.46 4.92 -9.05
N SER A 165 2.03 5.90 -9.74
CA SER A 165 2.15 5.90 -11.19
C SER A 165 3.61 6.03 -11.61
N GLU A 166 3.98 5.47 -12.76
CA GLU A 166 5.27 5.71 -13.40
C GLU A 166 5.28 7.05 -14.17
N MET A 167 4.11 7.61 -14.44
CA MET A 167 3.99 8.91 -15.07
C MET A 167 4.50 10.01 -14.14
N ASP A 168 5.39 10.88 -14.67
CA ASP A 168 5.95 12.01 -13.94
C ASP A 168 4.86 13.04 -13.58
N MET A 169 4.31 12.89 -12.40
CA MET A 169 3.24 13.73 -11.86
C MET A 169 3.67 15.18 -11.59
N THR A 170 4.96 15.53 -11.78
CA THR A 170 5.41 16.92 -11.70
C THR A 170 4.92 17.75 -12.89
N LYS A 171 4.60 17.08 -14.00
CA LYS A 171 4.21 17.68 -15.28
C LYS A 171 2.68 17.77 -15.47
N TYR A 172 1.91 17.13 -14.61
CA TYR A 172 0.46 17.07 -14.73
C TYR A 172 -0.21 17.88 -13.63
N SER A 173 -1.03 18.88 -14.03
CA SER A 173 -1.99 19.49 -13.12
C SER A 173 -3.12 18.48 -12.87
N PHE A 174 -3.42 18.21 -11.61
CA PHE A 174 -4.61 17.42 -11.29
C PHE A 174 -5.86 18.15 -11.78
N PRO A 175 -6.84 17.42 -12.37
CA PRO A 175 -8.16 17.99 -12.58
C PRO A 175 -8.70 18.43 -11.20
N THR A 176 -8.88 19.73 -11.04
CA THR A 176 -9.39 20.34 -9.79
C THR A 176 -10.76 19.83 -9.40
N ASP A 177 -11.49 19.22 -10.34
CA ASP A 177 -12.85 18.73 -10.15
C ASP A 177 -12.93 17.43 -9.31
N ILE A 178 -11.95 16.55 -9.43
CA ILE A 178 -11.89 15.32 -8.60
C ILE A 178 -11.54 15.65 -7.14
N ALA A 179 -10.68 16.65 -6.92
CA ALA A 179 -10.34 17.09 -5.57
C ALA A 179 -11.53 17.76 -4.86
N LYS A 180 -12.43 18.40 -5.61
CA LYS A 180 -13.63 19.05 -5.06
C LYS A 180 -14.75 18.07 -4.71
N GLN A 181 -14.84 16.93 -5.39
CA GLN A 181 -15.91 15.95 -5.16
C GLN A 181 -15.67 15.08 -3.90
N VAL A 182 -14.43 14.94 -3.45
CA VAL A 182 -14.12 13.90 -2.45
C VAL A 182 -14.03 14.43 -1.03
N ASN A 183 -13.83 15.75 -0.76
CA ASN A 183 -13.85 16.24 0.62
C ASN A 183 -13.67 17.76 0.76
N HIS A 184 -14.18 18.28 1.85
CA HIS A 184 -13.89 19.58 2.40
C HIS A 184 -12.38 19.72 2.66
N ILE A 185 -11.64 20.28 1.69
CA ILE A 185 -10.25 20.69 1.91
C ILE A 185 -10.30 21.74 3.02
N THR A 186 -9.70 21.43 4.15
CA THR A 186 -9.60 22.36 5.27
C THR A 186 -8.35 23.22 5.12
N ILE A 187 -8.30 24.35 5.84
CA ILE A 187 -7.12 25.25 5.88
C ILE A 187 -5.84 24.50 6.33
N ASN A 188 -5.98 23.35 6.97
CA ASN A 188 -4.87 22.55 7.47
C ASN A 188 -4.43 21.41 6.52
N ASP A 189 -5.00 21.33 5.32
CA ASP A 189 -4.66 20.30 4.35
C ASP A 189 -3.66 20.85 3.35
N ILE A 190 -2.62 20.08 3.07
CA ILE A 190 -1.56 20.44 2.13
C ILE A 190 -1.37 19.33 1.11
N THR A 191 -0.89 19.70 -0.07
CA THR A 191 -0.57 18.75 -1.12
C THR A 191 0.90 18.36 -1.08
N VAL A 192 1.16 17.07 -1.17
CA VAL A 192 2.50 16.50 -1.27
C VAL A 192 2.61 15.61 -2.50
N LEU A 193 3.79 15.59 -3.10
CA LEU A 193 4.18 14.66 -4.15
C LEU A 193 5.25 13.72 -3.59
N LEU A 194 4.95 12.45 -3.51
CA LEU A 194 5.93 11.41 -3.21
C LEU A 194 6.66 11.04 -4.50
N ILE A 195 7.97 11.03 -4.47
CA ILE A 195 8.85 10.50 -5.51
C ILE A 195 9.58 9.31 -4.91
N ILE A 196 9.32 8.10 -5.40
CA ILE A 196 9.77 6.85 -4.83
C ILE A 196 10.76 6.17 -5.77
N ASP A 197 12.03 6.13 -5.40
CA ASP A 197 13.04 5.36 -6.10
C ASP A 197 12.90 3.88 -5.73
N TYR A 198 12.40 3.10 -6.66
CA TYR A 198 12.21 1.67 -6.52
C TYR A 198 13.39 0.91 -7.14
N ASN A 199 14.11 0.16 -6.30
CA ASN A 199 15.18 -0.70 -6.76
C ASN A 199 14.83 -2.17 -6.50
N CYS A 200 14.37 -2.86 -7.53
CA CYS A 200 13.92 -4.24 -7.42
C CYS A 200 15.03 -5.24 -7.09
N GLN A 201 16.29 -4.96 -7.44
CA GLN A 201 17.42 -5.86 -7.14
C GLN A 201 17.75 -5.85 -5.65
N ASN A 202 17.53 -4.73 -4.99
CA ASN A 202 17.78 -4.54 -3.57
C ASN A 202 16.54 -4.71 -2.69
N CYS A 203 15.36 -4.71 -3.28
CA CYS A 203 14.10 -4.96 -2.58
C CYS A 203 13.96 -6.44 -2.25
N LEU A 204 14.47 -6.82 -1.13
CA LEU A 204 14.52 -8.18 -0.57
C LEU A 204 13.11 -8.76 -0.29
N ASN A 205 12.24 -8.77 -1.28
CA ASN A 205 10.86 -9.26 -1.18
C ASN A 205 9.96 -8.52 -0.15
N LEU A 206 10.47 -7.49 0.53
CA LEU A 206 9.71 -6.75 1.55
C LEU A 206 8.77 -5.70 0.98
N THR A 207 8.99 -5.32 -0.28
CA THR A 207 8.21 -4.26 -0.91
C THR A 207 7.98 -4.64 -2.38
N PRO A 208 7.23 -5.73 -2.64
CA PRO A 208 6.87 -6.06 -4.01
C PRO A 208 6.02 -4.93 -4.59
N CYS A 209 6.18 -4.67 -5.88
CA CYS A 209 5.39 -3.68 -6.59
C CYS A 209 4.98 -4.29 -7.92
N ILE A 210 3.75 -4.10 -8.31
CA ILE A 210 3.26 -4.59 -9.61
C ILE A 210 2.58 -3.49 -10.40
N CYS A 211 2.77 -3.55 -11.73
CA CYS A 211 1.96 -2.81 -12.67
C CYS A 211 0.57 -3.44 -12.73
N VAL A 212 -0.45 -2.64 -12.58
CA VAL A 212 -1.85 -3.09 -12.62
C VAL A 212 -2.62 -2.54 -13.81
N SER A 213 -1.99 -1.71 -14.63
CA SER A 213 -2.64 -0.99 -15.74
C SER A 213 -3.37 -1.93 -16.72
N GLU A 214 -2.80 -3.11 -17.01
CA GLU A 214 -3.47 -4.11 -17.86
C GLU A 214 -4.78 -4.66 -17.27
N TYR A 215 -4.93 -4.62 -15.95
CA TYR A 215 -6.03 -5.25 -15.23
C TYR A 215 -6.94 -4.24 -14.54
N SER A 216 -6.48 -2.98 -14.45
CA SER A 216 -7.23 -1.87 -13.91
C SER A 216 -8.37 -1.47 -14.84
N GLU A 217 -9.50 -1.06 -14.31
CA GLU A 217 -10.55 -0.41 -15.09
C GLU A 217 -10.10 0.98 -15.61
N ASN A 218 -9.01 1.54 -15.09
CA ASN A 218 -8.39 2.79 -15.48
C ASN A 218 -6.99 2.53 -16.11
N SER A 219 -6.95 1.89 -17.25
CA SER A 219 -5.72 1.42 -17.92
C SER A 219 -4.71 2.55 -18.25
N ASP A 220 -5.18 3.78 -18.38
CA ASP A 220 -4.37 4.93 -18.84
C ASP A 220 -3.49 5.53 -17.72
N GLU A 221 -3.62 5.08 -16.46
CA GLU A 221 -2.92 5.68 -15.31
C GLU A 221 -1.50 5.12 -15.09
N GLU A 222 -1.02 4.15 -15.87
CA GLU A 222 0.26 3.45 -15.62
C GLU A 222 0.45 3.13 -14.13
N GLU A 223 -0.61 2.56 -13.53
CA GLU A 223 -0.73 2.37 -12.10
C GLU A 223 0.12 1.19 -11.60
N TYR A 224 0.78 1.40 -10.48
CA TYR A 224 1.53 0.39 -9.73
C TYR A 224 1.03 0.30 -8.29
N ILE A 225 0.87 -0.90 -7.76
CA ILE A 225 0.41 -1.11 -6.39
C ILE A 225 1.50 -1.76 -5.54
N PHE A 226 1.77 -1.14 -4.38
CA PHE A 226 2.51 -1.74 -3.28
C PHE A 226 1.53 -2.35 -2.27
N PRO A 227 1.80 -3.56 -1.75
CA PRO A 227 0.94 -4.19 -0.74
C PRO A 227 1.02 -3.47 0.61
N PRO A 228 0.09 -3.76 1.52
CA PRO A 228 0.14 -3.26 2.90
C PRO A 228 1.47 -3.61 3.58
N PHE A 229 1.89 -2.75 4.50
CA PHE A 229 3.15 -2.85 5.24
C PHE A 229 4.41 -2.75 4.37
N SER A 230 4.31 -2.10 3.21
CA SER A 230 5.47 -1.75 2.41
C SER A 230 6.34 -0.71 3.11
N PHE A 231 7.67 -0.92 3.06
CA PHE A 231 8.65 -0.07 3.73
C PHE A 231 9.31 0.88 2.75
N PHE A 232 9.53 2.12 3.22
CA PHE A 232 10.24 3.15 2.48
C PHE A 232 11.15 3.94 3.41
N ARG A 233 12.27 4.44 2.88
CA ARG A 233 13.14 5.40 3.58
C ARG A 233 12.83 6.79 3.06
N ILE A 234 12.64 7.75 3.95
CA ILE A 234 12.55 9.16 3.58
C ILE A 234 13.95 9.70 3.39
N ASN A 235 14.30 10.10 2.17
CA ASN A 235 15.66 10.57 1.85
C ASN A 235 15.79 12.07 2.09
N LYS A 236 14.83 12.86 1.60
CA LYS A 236 14.80 14.32 1.74
C LYS A 236 13.40 14.87 1.47
N ILE A 237 13.18 16.11 1.85
CA ILE A 237 11.98 16.88 1.51
C ILE A 237 12.41 18.18 0.85
N THR A 238 11.72 18.57 -0.23
CA THR A 238 11.81 19.90 -0.83
C THR A 238 10.51 20.63 -0.49
N GLU A 239 10.64 21.67 0.30
CA GLU A 239 9.51 22.52 0.69
C GLU A 239 9.13 23.46 -0.45
N LYS A 240 7.84 23.59 -0.68
CA LYS A 240 7.21 24.46 -1.65
C LYS A 240 5.99 25.13 -1.02
N SER A 241 5.02 25.59 -1.80
CA SER A 241 3.81 26.21 -1.22
C SER A 241 2.85 25.23 -0.56
N GLY A 242 2.91 23.93 -0.94
CA GLY A 242 1.98 22.91 -0.48
C GLY A 242 0.61 22.98 -1.15
N SER A 243 0.47 23.81 -2.20
CA SER A 243 -0.74 23.88 -3.02
C SER A 243 -0.81 22.70 -4.01
N PRO A 244 -1.97 22.42 -4.61
CA PRO A 244 -2.09 21.41 -5.66
C PRO A 244 -1.17 21.62 -6.85
N ASP A 245 -0.90 22.88 -7.21
CA ASP A 245 -0.05 23.21 -8.36
C ASP A 245 1.44 23.29 -8.01
N ASP A 246 1.77 23.43 -6.72
CA ASP A 246 3.14 23.51 -6.23
C ASP A 246 3.29 22.69 -4.92
N PRO A 247 3.15 21.34 -5.00
CA PRO A 247 3.16 20.46 -3.84
C PRO A 247 4.55 20.40 -3.19
N HIS A 248 4.60 20.18 -1.88
CA HIS A 248 5.85 19.75 -1.25
C HIS A 248 6.29 18.42 -1.85
N ILE A 249 7.60 18.24 -2.05
CA ILE A 249 8.14 17.00 -2.63
C ILE A 249 8.83 16.18 -1.54
N ILE A 250 8.40 14.93 -1.39
CA ILE A 250 8.99 13.96 -0.45
C ILE A 250 9.67 12.87 -1.27
N TYR A 251 10.99 12.82 -1.20
CA TYR A 251 11.79 11.80 -1.87
C TYR A 251 11.98 10.59 -0.96
N MET A 252 11.61 9.45 -1.48
CA MET A 252 11.72 8.17 -0.77
C MET A 252 12.44 7.13 -1.61
N SER A 253 12.92 6.09 -0.97
CA SER A 253 13.46 4.91 -1.66
C SER A 253 12.99 3.64 -0.97
N THR A 254 12.90 2.55 -1.74
CA THR A 254 12.73 1.23 -1.15
C THR A 254 14.00 0.83 -0.39
N PRO A 255 13.88 0.25 0.82
CA PRO A 255 15.03 -0.07 1.64
C PRO A 255 15.85 -1.21 1.01
N ASN A 256 17.16 -1.12 1.10
CA ASN A 256 18.08 -2.20 0.77
C ASN A 256 18.52 -2.94 2.05
N LYS A 257 19.20 -4.08 1.87
CA LYS A 257 19.69 -4.90 2.98
C LYS A 257 20.60 -4.13 3.95
N LYS A 258 21.44 -3.24 3.41
CA LYS A 258 22.35 -2.43 4.21
C LYS A 258 21.60 -1.42 5.09
N ASN A 259 20.59 -0.76 4.54
CA ASN A 259 19.76 0.21 5.29
C ASN A 259 19.03 -0.45 6.46
N LEU A 260 18.53 -1.67 6.27
CA LEU A 260 17.84 -2.43 7.32
C LEU A 260 18.79 -2.86 8.44
N LEU A 261 20.00 -3.30 8.09
CA LEU A 261 21.04 -3.66 9.08
C LEU A 261 21.55 -2.45 9.86
N GLU A 262 21.77 -1.30 9.20
CA GLU A 262 22.20 -0.06 9.86
C GLU A 262 21.14 0.46 10.83
N PHE A 263 19.86 0.28 10.50
CA PHE A 263 18.75 0.67 11.36
C PHE A 263 18.70 -0.18 12.63
N ASP A 264 18.85 -1.49 12.51
CA ASP A 264 18.91 -2.42 13.65
C ASP A 264 20.06 -2.10 14.60
N LEU A 265 21.21 -1.75 14.07
CA LEU A 265 22.41 -1.41 14.87
C LEU A 265 22.25 -0.09 15.63
N LYS A 266 21.63 0.93 15.03
CA LYS A 266 21.44 2.25 15.66
C LYS A 266 20.47 2.23 16.84
N LYS A 267 19.43 1.40 16.80
CA LYS A 267 18.38 1.34 17.85
C LYS A 267 18.59 0.23 18.89
N GLY A 268 19.68 -0.56 18.80
CA GLY A 268 20.00 -1.61 19.77
C GLY A 268 18.94 -2.71 19.91
N LYS A 269 17.94 -2.70 19.06
CA LYS A 269 16.86 -3.71 19.01
C LYS A 269 17.16 -4.63 17.84
N THR A 270 17.75 -5.78 18.12
CA THR A 270 18.01 -6.82 17.13
C THR A 270 16.70 -7.50 16.71
N ILE A 271 15.87 -6.80 15.97
CA ILE A 271 14.96 -7.49 15.06
C ILE A 271 15.87 -7.95 13.92
N LYS A 272 16.40 -9.15 14.06
CA LYS A 272 17.22 -9.73 13.00
C LYS A 272 16.37 -9.72 11.75
N TYR A 273 16.74 -8.88 10.78
CA TYR A 273 16.09 -8.79 9.47
C TYR A 273 15.83 -10.18 8.86
N ASN A 274 16.81 -11.09 9.00
CA ASN A 274 16.66 -12.50 8.59
C ASN A 274 15.51 -13.20 9.33
N ARG A 275 15.22 -12.84 10.58
CA ARG A 275 14.10 -13.37 11.33
C ARG A 275 12.78 -12.83 10.78
N LEU A 276 12.69 -11.53 10.53
CA LEU A 276 11.50 -10.91 9.94
C LEU A 276 11.22 -11.49 8.54
N ARG A 277 12.24 -11.63 7.70
CA ARG A 277 12.13 -12.27 6.39
C ARG A 277 11.72 -13.73 6.50
N ASN A 278 12.37 -14.48 7.37
CA ASN A 278 12.07 -15.89 7.54
C ASN A 278 10.68 -16.10 8.15
N GLU A 279 10.26 -15.28 9.11
CA GLU A 279 8.93 -15.36 9.71
C GLU A 279 7.81 -14.90 8.76
N LEU A 280 8.08 -13.95 7.84
CA LEU A 280 7.08 -13.41 6.93
C LEU A 280 7.03 -14.13 5.57
N TYR A 281 8.14 -14.71 5.09
CA TYR A 281 8.25 -15.16 3.69
C TYR A 281 9.00 -16.48 3.49
N SER A 282 9.33 -17.24 4.54
CA SER A 282 10.06 -18.51 4.47
C SER A 282 9.15 -19.74 4.56
N SER A 283 8.01 -19.66 3.92
CA SER A 283 7.20 -20.85 3.64
C SER A 283 7.18 -21.16 2.15
#